data_aa574e0d9fe3ae7225ca3340efc022f9
#
_entry.id   aa574e0d9fe3ae7225ca3340efc022f9
#
_cell.length_a   1.000
_cell.length_b   1.000
_cell.length_c   1.000
_cell.angle_alpha   90.00
_cell.angle_beta   90.00
_cell.angle_gamma   90.00
#
_symmetry.space_group_name_H-M   'P 1'
#
loop_
_entity.id
_entity.type
_entity.pdbx_description
1 polymer ?
#
loop_
_entity_poly.entity_id
_entity_poly.type
_entity_poly.pdbx_seq_one_letter_code
_entity_poly.pdbx_strand_id
1 'polypeptide(L)'
;MTNTAHEIPGGRIESFSLAAGGGVPLVVLGGVETGFRPLGGTEQVLARRWEGRTQRRQVTVLDRPIPDNPADAERIMHPRVIADGIAATLRGLGVGPVAIEAESGGGRISLWLTVDHPELVERLVLAAVSSETPPDSLMAERMRRWITLAEAGHWGTFFAMMAQQMRAATETESAAFGAAARLQPRPATPERFIGELKATLDPSSFVTDRLGEIAVPALILAGEMDQVVPLASTQLVADRMPNALLVTDPDCGHTVRSSFVGYDRLVERFLAEGDR
;
A
#
# COMPACT_ATOMS: atom_id res chain seq x y z
N MET A 1 -16.71 -14.04 6.31
CA MET A 1 -15.63 -13.81 5.34
C MET A 1 -16.20 -13.99 3.96
N THR A 2 -16.07 -13.00 3.11
CA THR A 2 -16.56 -13.04 1.71
C THR A 2 -15.47 -12.53 0.79
N ASN A 3 -15.13 -13.33 -0.23
CA ASN A 3 -14.32 -12.88 -1.34
C ASN A 3 -15.26 -12.45 -2.46
N THR A 4 -15.00 -11.27 -3.02
CA THR A 4 -15.81 -10.72 -4.12
C THR A 4 -14.87 -10.13 -5.17
N ALA A 5 -15.17 -10.37 -6.44
CA ALA A 5 -14.53 -9.69 -7.56
C ALA A 5 -15.42 -8.55 -8.04
N HIS A 6 -14.80 -7.42 -8.33
CA HIS A 6 -15.45 -6.21 -8.80
C HIS A 6 -14.89 -5.83 -10.16
N GLU A 7 -15.74 -5.82 -11.17
CA GLU A 7 -15.32 -5.42 -12.53
C GLU A 7 -15.01 -3.92 -12.57
N ILE A 8 -13.89 -3.60 -13.20
CA ILE A 8 -13.43 -2.23 -13.47
C ILE A 8 -13.04 -2.13 -14.96
N PRO A 9 -12.91 -0.94 -15.53
CA PRO A 9 -12.49 -0.79 -16.93
C PRO A 9 -11.14 -1.44 -17.22
N GLY A 10 -11.15 -2.56 -17.95
CA GLY A 10 -9.96 -3.31 -18.40
C GLY A 10 -9.42 -4.33 -17.39
N GLY A 11 -10.22 -4.70 -16.38
CA GLY A 11 -9.84 -5.72 -15.41
C GLY A 11 -10.81 -5.85 -14.25
N ARG A 12 -10.36 -6.46 -13.17
CA ARG A 12 -11.16 -6.61 -11.94
C ARG A 12 -10.32 -6.39 -10.69
N ILE A 13 -10.94 -5.92 -9.63
CA ILE A 13 -10.36 -5.84 -8.27
C ILE A 13 -10.96 -6.93 -7.40
N GLU A 14 -10.14 -7.69 -6.73
CA GLU A 14 -10.58 -8.67 -5.74
C GLU A 14 -10.60 -8.01 -4.35
N SER A 15 -11.66 -8.25 -3.60
CA SER A 15 -11.82 -7.80 -2.22
C SER A 15 -12.03 -8.95 -1.26
N PHE A 16 -11.57 -8.76 -0.04
CA PHE A 16 -11.77 -9.67 1.07
C PHE A 16 -12.35 -8.88 2.25
N SER A 17 -13.57 -9.23 2.65
CA SER A 17 -14.25 -8.53 3.75
C SER A 17 -14.37 -9.40 4.99
N LEU A 18 -14.03 -8.81 6.12
CA LEU A 18 -14.22 -9.33 7.46
C LEU A 18 -15.40 -8.60 8.10
N ALA A 19 -16.42 -9.35 8.49
CA ALA A 19 -17.59 -8.81 9.15
C ALA A 19 -17.25 -8.24 10.54
N ALA A 20 -17.92 -7.14 10.92
CA ALA A 20 -17.63 -6.46 12.16
C ALA A 20 -18.71 -5.52 12.67
N GLY A 21 -18.35 -4.77 13.72
CA GLY A 21 -19.16 -3.79 14.38
C GLY A 21 -19.54 -2.57 13.52
N GLY A 22 -20.24 -1.60 14.11
CA GLY A 22 -20.91 -0.49 13.41
C GLY A 22 -20.11 0.80 13.29
N GLY A 23 -18.78 0.80 13.51
CA GLY A 23 -17.94 1.97 13.29
C GLY A 23 -17.69 2.26 11.81
N VAL A 24 -16.97 3.34 11.51
CA VAL A 24 -16.60 3.71 10.15
C VAL A 24 -15.86 2.54 9.47
N PRO A 25 -16.31 2.10 8.28
CA PRO A 25 -15.68 1.00 7.56
C PRO A 25 -14.20 1.30 7.25
N LEU A 26 -13.35 0.28 7.36
CA LEU A 26 -11.92 0.39 7.07
C LEU A 26 -11.59 -0.33 5.77
N VAL A 27 -10.99 0.40 4.85
CA VAL A 27 -10.38 -0.16 3.63
C VAL A 27 -8.89 -0.28 3.84
N VAL A 28 -8.33 -1.43 3.47
CA VAL A 28 -6.91 -1.72 3.58
C VAL A 28 -6.30 -1.84 2.19
N LEU A 29 -5.24 -1.07 1.97
CA LEU A 29 -4.44 -1.10 0.74
C LEU A 29 -2.99 -1.46 1.09
N GLY A 30 -2.59 -2.67 0.78
CA GLY A 30 -1.22 -3.14 1.03
C GLY A 30 -0.17 -2.51 0.11
N GLY A 31 1.09 -2.80 0.36
CA GLY A 31 2.21 -2.46 -0.51
C GLY A 31 2.23 -3.29 -1.80
N VAL A 32 3.27 -3.09 -2.61
CA VAL A 32 3.45 -3.77 -3.90
C VAL A 32 3.42 -5.30 -3.79
N GLU A 33 3.85 -5.84 -2.66
CA GLU A 33 3.88 -7.29 -2.41
C GLU A 33 2.51 -7.98 -2.40
N THR A 34 1.40 -7.25 -2.18
CA THR A 34 0.05 -7.83 -2.24
C THR A 34 -0.30 -8.36 -3.63
N GLY A 35 0.32 -7.82 -4.69
CA GLY A 35 0.16 -8.32 -6.05
C GLY A 35 0.82 -9.67 -6.33
N PHE A 36 1.58 -10.25 -5.38
CA PHE A 36 2.26 -11.53 -5.59
C PHE A 36 1.34 -12.75 -5.46
N ARG A 37 0.28 -12.64 -4.67
CA ARG A 37 -0.65 -13.74 -4.42
C ARG A 37 -2.08 -13.26 -4.53
N PRO A 38 -2.93 -13.96 -5.29
CA PRO A 38 -4.36 -13.78 -5.18
C PRO A 38 -4.77 -13.93 -3.71
N LEU A 39 -5.78 -13.20 -3.27
CA LEU A 39 -6.29 -13.30 -1.89
C LEU A 39 -6.75 -14.72 -1.51
N GLY A 40 -7.04 -15.57 -2.49
CA GLY A 40 -7.45 -16.95 -2.27
C GLY A 40 -6.43 -17.78 -1.49
N GLY A 41 -6.83 -18.33 -0.35
CA GLY A 41 -6.01 -19.17 0.53
C GLY A 41 -5.20 -18.41 1.58
N THR A 42 -5.26 -17.08 1.61
CA THR A 42 -4.58 -16.26 2.64
C THR A 42 -5.53 -15.64 3.66
N GLU A 43 -6.84 -15.89 3.52
CA GLU A 43 -7.92 -15.24 4.27
C GLU A 43 -7.75 -15.38 5.79
N GLN A 44 -7.34 -16.58 6.26
CA GLN A 44 -7.14 -16.81 7.69
C GLN A 44 -5.96 -16.01 8.26
N VAL A 45 -4.90 -15.83 7.47
CA VAL A 45 -3.72 -15.03 7.85
C VAL A 45 -4.12 -13.56 7.90
N LEU A 46 -4.86 -13.08 6.91
CA LEU A 46 -5.36 -11.71 6.86
C LEU A 46 -6.35 -11.45 8.00
N ALA A 47 -7.27 -12.39 8.27
CA ALA A 47 -8.22 -12.28 9.37
C ALA A 47 -7.50 -12.07 10.71
N ARG A 48 -6.46 -12.86 11.02
CA ARG A 48 -5.65 -12.70 12.24
C ARG A 48 -4.91 -11.36 12.26
N ARG A 49 -4.38 -10.93 11.13
CA ARG A 49 -3.65 -9.66 11.01
C ARG A 49 -4.54 -8.46 11.35
N TRP A 50 -5.84 -8.55 11.07
CA TRP A 50 -6.81 -7.47 11.23
C TRP A 50 -7.81 -7.67 12.37
N GLU A 51 -7.65 -8.71 13.18
CA GLU A 51 -8.59 -9.10 14.24
C GLU A 51 -8.93 -7.94 15.21
N GLY A 52 -7.93 -7.16 15.62
CA GLY A 52 -8.15 -5.98 16.45
C GLY A 52 -9.07 -4.93 15.82
N ARG A 53 -8.93 -4.70 14.50
CA ARG A 53 -9.76 -3.75 13.73
C ARG A 53 -11.20 -4.25 13.57
N THR A 54 -11.37 -5.56 13.37
CA THR A 54 -12.69 -6.18 13.11
C THR A 54 -13.62 -6.15 14.31
N GLN A 55 -13.13 -5.97 15.52
CA GLN A 55 -13.97 -5.83 16.70
C GLN A 55 -14.84 -4.58 16.69
N ARG A 56 -14.42 -3.54 15.98
CA ARG A 56 -15.07 -2.22 15.99
C ARG A 56 -15.69 -1.84 14.65
N ARG A 57 -15.15 -2.32 13.54
CA ARG A 57 -15.54 -1.89 12.19
C ARG A 57 -15.42 -3.00 11.16
N GLN A 58 -16.15 -2.88 10.08
CA GLN A 58 -15.94 -3.71 8.91
C GLN A 58 -14.54 -3.43 8.33
N VAL A 59 -13.78 -4.46 8.05
CA VAL A 59 -12.48 -4.35 7.36
C VAL A 59 -12.60 -4.98 5.99
N THR A 60 -12.28 -4.22 4.96
CA THR A 60 -12.22 -4.69 3.57
C THR A 60 -10.81 -4.51 3.05
N VAL A 61 -10.15 -5.61 2.73
CA VAL A 61 -8.85 -5.62 2.05
C VAL A 61 -9.10 -5.62 0.56
N LEU A 62 -8.55 -4.65 -0.16
CA LEU A 62 -8.60 -4.58 -1.61
C LEU A 62 -7.24 -4.98 -2.18
N ASP A 63 -7.26 -5.90 -3.15
CA ASP A 63 -6.06 -6.27 -3.89
C ASP A 63 -5.82 -5.31 -5.07
N ARG A 64 -4.66 -5.44 -5.69
CA ARG A 64 -4.36 -4.77 -6.94
C ARG A 64 -5.24 -5.32 -8.07
N PRO A 65 -5.57 -4.49 -9.07
CA PRO A 65 -6.33 -4.97 -10.23
C PRO A 65 -5.67 -6.15 -10.92
N ILE A 66 -6.50 -7.05 -11.43
CA ILE A 66 -6.09 -8.10 -12.35
C ILE A 66 -6.51 -7.63 -13.74
N PRO A 67 -5.57 -7.29 -14.65
CA PRO A 67 -5.91 -6.85 -15.98
C PRO A 67 -6.50 -7.98 -16.82
N ASP A 68 -7.49 -7.67 -17.67
CA ASP A 68 -8.06 -8.64 -18.62
C ASP A 68 -7.03 -9.08 -19.65
N ASN A 69 -6.15 -8.16 -20.04
CA ASN A 69 -5.02 -8.43 -20.93
C ASN A 69 -3.71 -8.10 -20.19
N PRO A 70 -2.79 -9.07 -20.01
CA PRO A 70 -1.49 -8.82 -19.39
C PRO A 70 -0.67 -7.69 -20.00
N ALA A 71 -0.86 -7.40 -21.31
CA ALA A 71 -0.20 -6.29 -21.99
C ALA A 71 -0.64 -4.91 -21.46
N ASP A 72 -1.81 -4.82 -20.84
CA ASP A 72 -2.33 -3.58 -20.24
C ASP A 72 -1.87 -3.36 -18.78
N ALA A 73 -1.04 -4.26 -18.25
CA ALA A 73 -0.68 -4.24 -16.83
C ALA A 73 -0.13 -2.90 -16.36
N GLU A 74 0.79 -2.28 -17.11
CA GLU A 74 1.38 -0.98 -16.74
C GLU A 74 0.30 0.12 -16.64
N ARG A 75 -0.62 0.18 -17.59
CA ARG A 75 -1.74 1.14 -17.59
C ARG A 75 -2.71 0.89 -16.43
N ILE A 76 -3.10 -0.37 -16.24
CA ILE A 76 -4.08 -0.75 -15.19
C ILE A 76 -3.48 -0.60 -13.78
N MET A 77 -2.16 -0.79 -13.66
CA MET A 77 -1.44 -0.65 -12.39
C MET A 77 -1.01 0.78 -12.08
N HIS A 78 -1.37 1.75 -12.92
CA HIS A 78 -1.14 3.15 -12.61
C HIS A 78 -1.94 3.57 -11.35
N PRO A 79 -1.32 4.21 -10.34
CA PRO A 79 -1.96 4.50 -9.04
C PRO A 79 -3.30 5.24 -9.15
N ARG A 80 -3.43 6.18 -10.07
CA ARG A 80 -4.67 6.93 -10.30
C ARG A 80 -5.76 6.04 -10.92
N VAL A 81 -5.39 5.15 -11.85
CA VAL A 81 -6.34 4.19 -12.47
C VAL A 81 -6.85 3.19 -11.42
N ILE A 82 -5.96 2.72 -10.53
CA ILE A 82 -6.36 1.87 -9.41
C ILE A 82 -7.30 2.63 -8.47
N ALA A 83 -7.00 3.89 -8.16
CA ALA A 83 -7.85 4.73 -7.31
C ALA A 83 -9.27 4.88 -7.89
N ASP A 84 -9.40 5.15 -9.20
CA ASP A 84 -10.69 5.20 -9.90
C ASP A 84 -11.44 3.86 -9.83
N GLY A 85 -10.73 2.75 -10.00
CA GLY A 85 -11.30 1.41 -9.86
C GLY A 85 -11.79 1.11 -8.43
N ILE A 86 -11.03 1.53 -7.42
CA ILE A 86 -11.43 1.42 -6.01
C ILE A 86 -12.66 2.28 -5.73
N ALA A 87 -12.70 3.52 -6.23
CA ALA A 87 -13.86 4.40 -6.09
C ALA A 87 -15.13 3.78 -6.70
N ALA A 88 -15.03 3.20 -7.90
CA ALA A 88 -16.13 2.48 -8.53
C ALA A 88 -16.57 1.27 -7.69
N THR A 89 -15.62 0.51 -7.14
CA THR A 89 -15.89 -0.63 -6.26
C THR A 89 -16.64 -0.20 -5.00
N LEU A 90 -16.19 0.84 -4.30
CA LEU A 90 -16.81 1.33 -3.06
C LEU A 90 -18.24 1.83 -3.32
N ARG A 91 -18.45 2.58 -4.41
CA ARG A 91 -19.79 3.02 -4.82
C ARG A 91 -20.71 1.83 -5.16
N GLY A 92 -20.17 0.83 -5.87
CA GLY A 92 -20.93 -0.38 -6.20
C GLY A 92 -21.33 -1.20 -4.97
N LEU A 93 -20.51 -1.18 -3.92
CA LEU A 93 -20.80 -1.81 -2.64
C LEU A 93 -21.75 -0.97 -1.76
N GLY A 94 -22.02 0.28 -2.11
CA GLY A 94 -22.75 1.22 -1.27
C GLY A 94 -22.04 1.53 0.05
N VAL A 95 -20.70 1.46 0.05
CA VAL A 95 -19.85 1.69 1.23
C VAL A 95 -19.12 3.02 1.08
N GLY A 96 -19.23 3.87 2.09
CA GLY A 96 -18.49 5.12 2.18
C GLY A 96 -19.27 6.22 2.91
N PRO A 97 -18.56 7.25 3.40
CA PRO A 97 -17.11 7.39 3.43
C PRO A 97 -16.41 6.35 4.30
N VAL A 98 -15.17 6.01 3.93
CA VAL A 98 -14.37 4.98 4.62
C VAL A 98 -13.10 5.58 5.25
N ALA A 99 -12.63 4.97 6.32
CA ALA A 99 -11.24 5.12 6.73
C ALA A 99 -10.34 4.24 5.84
N ILE A 100 -9.13 4.70 5.55
CA ILE A 100 -8.16 3.93 4.76
C ILE A 100 -6.91 3.70 5.59
N GLU A 101 -6.44 2.45 5.66
CA GLU A 101 -5.14 2.08 6.18
C GLU A 101 -4.28 1.57 5.02
N ALA A 102 -3.26 2.33 4.63
CA ALA A 102 -2.48 2.06 3.44
C ALA A 102 -0.98 2.05 3.73
N GLU A 103 -0.24 1.16 3.05
CA GLU A 103 1.20 1.00 3.21
C GLU A 103 1.91 1.12 1.84
N SER A 104 3.04 1.84 1.79
CA SER A 104 3.93 1.92 0.63
C SER A 104 3.18 2.30 -0.67
N GLY A 105 3.20 1.46 -1.71
CA GLY A 105 2.48 1.68 -2.96
C GLY A 105 0.97 1.91 -2.77
N GLY A 106 0.34 1.23 -1.79
CA GLY A 106 -1.05 1.48 -1.41
C GLY A 106 -1.30 2.89 -0.91
N GLY A 107 -0.29 3.50 -0.28
CA GLY A 107 -0.36 4.88 0.17
C GLY A 107 -0.54 5.87 -0.99
N ARG A 108 0.23 5.74 -2.10
CA ARG A 108 0.07 6.62 -3.27
C ARG A 108 -1.30 6.46 -3.94
N ILE A 109 -1.81 5.23 -3.98
CA ILE A 109 -3.16 4.97 -4.48
C ILE A 109 -4.21 5.66 -3.61
N SER A 110 -4.07 5.59 -2.28
CA SER A 110 -5.01 6.24 -1.36
C SER A 110 -4.94 7.78 -1.44
N LEU A 111 -3.76 8.35 -1.69
CA LEU A 111 -3.63 9.79 -1.95
C LEU A 111 -4.40 10.19 -3.22
N TRP A 112 -4.25 9.46 -4.33
CA TRP A 112 -5.03 9.70 -5.55
C TRP A 112 -6.52 9.51 -5.33
N LEU A 113 -6.93 8.47 -4.61
CA LEU A 113 -8.33 8.24 -4.27
C LEU A 113 -8.92 9.42 -3.50
N THR A 114 -8.18 9.96 -2.53
CA THR A 114 -8.67 11.07 -1.70
C THR A 114 -8.72 12.38 -2.48
N VAL A 115 -7.79 12.61 -3.42
CA VAL A 115 -7.77 13.80 -4.26
C VAL A 115 -8.91 13.81 -5.28
N ASP A 116 -9.13 12.68 -5.97
CA ASP A 116 -10.10 12.61 -7.06
C ASP A 116 -11.52 12.23 -6.60
N HIS A 117 -11.64 11.60 -5.41
CA HIS A 117 -12.92 11.12 -4.85
C HIS A 117 -13.03 11.43 -3.33
N PRO A 118 -12.89 12.71 -2.92
CA PRO A 118 -12.83 13.10 -1.51
C PRO A 118 -14.05 12.69 -0.70
N GLU A 119 -15.23 12.57 -1.35
CA GLU A 119 -16.46 12.14 -0.71
C GLU A 119 -16.45 10.68 -0.22
N LEU A 120 -15.51 9.87 -0.69
CA LEU A 120 -15.39 8.46 -0.30
C LEU A 120 -14.43 8.24 0.87
N VAL A 121 -13.65 9.25 1.27
CA VAL A 121 -12.61 9.09 2.27
C VAL A 121 -12.89 9.98 3.48
N GLU A 122 -12.94 9.36 4.66
CA GLU A 122 -13.12 10.08 5.92
C GLU A 122 -11.80 10.44 6.58
N ARG A 123 -10.84 9.50 6.58
CA ARG A 123 -9.51 9.67 7.17
C ARG A 123 -8.49 8.71 6.61
N LEU A 124 -7.22 9.04 6.75
CA LEU A 124 -6.11 8.26 6.22
C LEU A 124 -5.16 7.81 7.33
N VAL A 125 -4.77 6.55 7.30
CA VAL A 125 -3.57 6.03 7.98
C VAL A 125 -2.58 5.61 6.90
N LEU A 126 -1.44 6.27 6.85
CA LEU A 126 -0.42 6.07 5.81
C LEU A 126 0.87 5.59 6.44
N ALA A 127 1.40 4.46 5.98
CA ALA A 127 2.66 3.90 6.46
C ALA A 127 3.69 3.84 5.33
N ALA A 128 4.89 4.39 5.55
CA ALA A 128 6.01 4.37 4.58
C ALA A 128 5.59 4.85 3.18
N VAL A 129 4.94 6.00 3.09
CA VAL A 129 4.34 6.53 1.85
C VAL A 129 5.23 7.54 1.15
N SER A 130 5.16 7.58 -0.19
CA SER A 130 5.69 8.67 -1.02
C SER A 130 4.63 9.15 -2.00
N SER A 131 4.60 10.45 -2.27
CA SER A 131 3.73 11.06 -3.30
C SER A 131 4.35 11.07 -4.70
N GLU A 132 5.65 10.86 -4.78
CA GLU A 132 6.43 10.90 -6.01
C GLU A 132 7.64 9.97 -5.94
N THR A 133 8.25 9.71 -7.10
CA THR A 133 9.52 8.98 -7.23
C THR A 133 10.43 9.75 -8.18
N PRO A 134 11.14 10.79 -7.70
CA PRO A 134 11.98 11.62 -8.57
C PRO A 134 12.98 10.75 -9.36
N PRO A 135 13.18 11.01 -10.67
CA PRO A 135 13.97 10.15 -11.55
C PRO A 135 15.41 9.91 -11.08
N ASP A 136 16.03 10.90 -10.43
CA ASP A 136 17.41 10.85 -9.97
C ASP A 136 17.55 10.41 -8.50
N SER A 137 16.45 9.95 -7.89
CA SER A 137 16.46 9.48 -6.50
C SER A 137 16.97 8.05 -6.37
N LEU A 138 17.54 7.73 -5.19
CA LEU A 138 17.89 6.35 -4.83
C LEU A 138 16.67 5.40 -4.88
N MET A 139 15.48 5.91 -4.60
CA MET A 139 14.25 5.14 -4.71
C MET A 139 14.00 4.73 -6.17
N ALA A 140 14.15 5.65 -7.12
CA ALA A 140 13.99 5.35 -8.54
C ALA A 140 15.08 4.38 -9.04
N GLU A 141 16.32 4.54 -8.61
CA GLU A 141 17.42 3.61 -8.94
C GLU A 141 17.12 2.19 -8.46
N ARG A 142 16.69 2.04 -7.21
CA ARG A 142 16.30 0.74 -6.64
C ARG A 142 15.15 0.10 -7.38
N MET A 143 14.10 0.87 -7.71
CA MET A 143 12.96 0.35 -8.45
C MET A 143 13.34 -0.09 -9.86
N ARG A 144 14.17 0.66 -10.58
CA ARG A 144 14.70 0.24 -11.90
C ARG A 144 15.47 -1.07 -11.79
N ARG A 145 16.26 -1.23 -10.75
CA ARG A 145 17.00 -2.48 -10.52
C ARG A 145 16.05 -3.65 -10.22
N TRP A 146 15.00 -3.43 -9.45
CA TRP A 146 13.96 -4.43 -9.20
C TRP A 146 13.25 -4.83 -10.50
N ILE A 147 12.88 -3.85 -11.33
CA ILE A 147 12.27 -4.09 -12.65
C ILE A 147 13.21 -4.94 -13.52
N THR A 148 14.47 -4.56 -13.64
CA THR A 148 15.47 -5.30 -14.43
C THR A 148 15.59 -6.77 -13.99
N LEU A 149 15.64 -7.02 -12.69
CA LEU A 149 15.72 -8.39 -12.16
C LEU A 149 14.43 -9.18 -12.41
N ALA A 150 13.26 -8.55 -12.24
CA ALA A 150 11.97 -9.16 -12.46
C ALA A 150 11.74 -9.51 -13.94
N GLU A 151 12.05 -8.58 -14.86
CA GLU A 151 11.96 -8.80 -16.31
C GLU A 151 12.90 -9.91 -16.79
N ALA A 152 14.09 -10.00 -16.22
CA ALA A 152 15.03 -11.08 -16.50
C ALA A 152 14.63 -12.41 -15.84
N GLY A 153 13.56 -12.46 -15.06
CA GLY A 153 13.14 -13.65 -14.33
C GLY A 153 14.03 -14.05 -13.15
N HIS A 154 14.91 -13.17 -12.70
CA HIS A 154 15.84 -13.39 -11.59
C HIS A 154 15.16 -13.20 -10.22
N TRP A 155 14.00 -13.85 -10.02
CA TRP A 155 13.12 -13.67 -8.87
C TRP A 155 13.80 -13.93 -7.53
N GLY A 156 14.65 -14.96 -7.43
CA GLY A 156 15.38 -15.24 -6.20
C GLY A 156 16.31 -14.10 -5.79
N THR A 157 17.03 -13.50 -6.74
CA THR A 157 17.89 -12.32 -6.48
C THR A 157 17.05 -11.09 -6.15
N PHE A 158 15.94 -10.89 -6.87
CA PHE A 158 14.98 -9.81 -6.60
C PHE A 158 14.47 -9.89 -5.15
N PHE A 159 13.91 -11.04 -4.74
CA PHE A 159 13.36 -11.19 -3.38
C PHE A 159 14.41 -11.03 -2.29
N ALA A 160 15.63 -11.54 -2.53
CA ALA A 160 16.74 -11.36 -1.58
C ALA A 160 17.07 -9.88 -1.36
N MET A 161 17.18 -9.12 -2.45
CA MET A 161 17.49 -7.69 -2.39
C MET A 161 16.34 -6.91 -1.74
N MET A 162 15.10 -7.18 -2.13
CA MET A 162 13.93 -6.53 -1.54
C MET A 162 13.87 -6.78 -0.03
N ALA A 163 14.03 -8.04 0.40
CA ALA A 163 13.98 -8.40 1.82
C ALA A 163 15.04 -7.69 2.66
N GLN A 164 16.23 -7.48 2.10
CA GLN A 164 17.32 -6.74 2.76
C GLN A 164 17.01 -5.25 2.92
N GLN A 165 16.29 -4.66 1.96
CA GLN A 165 15.94 -3.24 1.95
C GLN A 165 14.68 -2.92 2.78
N MET A 166 13.81 -3.90 2.98
CA MET A 166 12.53 -3.72 3.67
C MET A 166 12.68 -3.56 5.19
N ARG A 167 13.77 -4.04 5.80
CA ARG A 167 13.92 -4.07 7.26
C ARG A 167 15.14 -3.29 7.70
N ALA A 168 14.99 -2.55 8.81
CA ALA A 168 16.10 -2.14 9.63
C ALA A 168 16.64 -3.41 10.33
N ALA A 169 17.80 -3.88 9.91
CA ALA A 169 18.39 -5.12 10.41
C ALA A 169 19.90 -5.03 10.36
N THR A 170 20.56 -5.78 11.23
CA THR A 170 22.00 -5.98 11.16
C THR A 170 22.41 -6.65 9.83
N GLU A 171 23.66 -6.54 9.42
CA GLU A 171 24.15 -7.15 8.19
C GLU A 171 23.92 -8.69 8.18
N THR A 172 24.11 -9.33 9.33
CA THR A 172 23.88 -10.78 9.49
C THR A 172 22.40 -11.15 9.33
N GLU A 173 21.49 -10.40 9.95
CA GLU A 173 20.05 -10.60 9.82
C GLU A 173 19.59 -10.36 8.38
N SER A 174 20.09 -9.31 7.74
CA SER A 174 19.81 -8.99 6.35
C SER A 174 20.23 -10.11 5.40
N ALA A 175 21.41 -10.71 5.64
CA ALA A 175 21.89 -11.85 4.87
C ALA A 175 20.98 -13.09 5.04
N ALA A 176 20.55 -13.38 6.27
CA ALA A 176 19.63 -14.49 6.57
C ALA A 176 18.25 -14.29 5.92
N PHE A 177 17.68 -13.08 6.00
CA PHE A 177 16.43 -12.74 5.33
C PHE A 177 16.53 -12.86 3.81
N GLY A 178 17.63 -12.36 3.24
CA GLY A 178 17.88 -12.49 1.81
C GLY A 178 18.01 -13.94 1.36
N ALA A 179 18.66 -14.80 2.14
CA ALA A 179 18.76 -16.24 1.84
C ALA A 179 17.38 -16.92 1.86
N ALA A 180 16.57 -16.66 2.89
CA ALA A 180 15.21 -17.19 2.98
C ALA A 180 14.30 -16.67 1.86
N ALA A 181 14.43 -15.40 1.51
CA ALA A 181 13.61 -14.77 0.46
C ALA A 181 13.93 -15.34 -0.94
N ARG A 182 15.14 -15.83 -1.19
CA ARG A 182 15.48 -16.51 -2.45
C ARG A 182 14.64 -17.75 -2.74
N LEU A 183 14.05 -18.36 -1.72
CA LEU A 183 13.20 -19.54 -1.82
C LEU A 183 11.73 -19.20 -2.13
N GLN A 184 11.38 -17.92 -2.21
CA GLN A 184 10.02 -17.51 -2.57
C GLN A 184 9.68 -17.93 -3.99
N PRO A 185 8.47 -18.45 -4.23
CA PRO A 185 8.04 -18.81 -5.58
C PRO A 185 7.92 -17.56 -6.45
N ARG A 186 8.06 -17.76 -7.76
CA ARG A 186 7.76 -16.71 -8.74
C ARG A 186 6.34 -16.18 -8.52
N PRO A 187 6.07 -14.87 -8.68
CA PRO A 187 4.72 -14.33 -8.67
C PRO A 187 3.82 -15.02 -9.70
N ALA A 188 2.56 -15.24 -9.34
CA ALA A 188 1.60 -15.83 -10.27
C ALA A 188 1.30 -14.90 -11.46
N THR A 189 1.40 -13.59 -11.23
CA THR A 189 1.15 -12.53 -12.22
C THR A 189 2.30 -11.52 -12.22
N PRO A 190 3.49 -11.90 -12.73
CA PRO A 190 4.67 -11.04 -12.70
C PRO A 190 4.46 -9.72 -13.46
N GLU A 191 3.61 -9.71 -14.48
CA GLU A 191 3.28 -8.53 -15.27
C GLU A 191 2.61 -7.44 -14.43
N ARG A 192 1.73 -7.82 -13.48
CA ARG A 192 1.10 -6.89 -12.52
C ARG A 192 2.17 -6.18 -11.68
N PHE A 193 3.07 -6.96 -11.11
CA PHE A 193 4.13 -6.43 -10.25
C PHE A 193 5.06 -5.49 -11.03
N ILE A 194 5.54 -5.93 -12.20
CA ILE A 194 6.40 -5.11 -13.06
C ILE A 194 5.67 -3.84 -13.51
N GLY A 195 4.40 -3.97 -13.89
CA GLY A 195 3.54 -2.86 -14.28
C GLY A 195 3.38 -1.82 -13.15
N GLU A 196 3.16 -2.26 -11.91
CA GLU A 196 3.05 -1.35 -10.75
C GLU A 196 4.36 -0.59 -10.50
N LEU A 197 5.51 -1.27 -10.56
CA LEU A 197 6.81 -0.61 -10.41
C LEU A 197 7.07 0.41 -11.51
N LYS A 198 6.76 0.08 -12.78
CA LYS A 198 6.90 1.00 -13.90
C LYS A 198 5.99 2.21 -13.76
N ALA A 199 4.71 1.97 -13.45
CA ALA A 199 3.75 3.04 -13.21
C ALA A 199 4.15 3.94 -12.04
N THR A 200 4.80 3.40 -11.00
CA THR A 200 5.32 4.19 -9.87
C THR A 200 6.46 5.12 -10.28
N LEU A 201 7.22 4.78 -11.31
CA LEU A 201 8.29 5.61 -11.86
C LEU A 201 7.78 6.66 -12.88
N ASP A 202 6.57 6.50 -13.39
CA ASP A 202 5.98 7.45 -14.33
C ASP A 202 5.63 8.75 -13.59
N PRO A 203 6.12 9.93 -14.06
CA PRO A 203 5.78 11.21 -13.46
C PRO A 203 4.28 11.50 -13.40
N SER A 204 3.47 10.96 -14.32
CA SER A 204 2.02 11.09 -14.29
C SER A 204 1.35 10.45 -13.06
N SER A 205 2.07 9.54 -12.38
CA SER A 205 1.62 8.92 -11.13
C SER A 205 1.88 9.79 -9.88
N PHE A 206 2.61 10.90 -10.03
CA PHE A 206 2.96 11.77 -8.90
C PHE A 206 1.75 12.62 -8.49
N VAL A 207 1.52 12.72 -7.19
CA VAL A 207 0.37 13.43 -6.61
C VAL A 207 0.81 14.61 -5.73
N THR A 208 2.11 14.88 -5.69
CA THR A 208 2.74 15.85 -4.79
C THR A 208 2.11 17.25 -4.87
N ASP A 209 1.83 17.74 -6.08
CA ASP A 209 1.29 19.09 -6.28
C ASP A 209 -0.17 19.22 -5.85
N ARG A 210 -0.85 18.10 -5.61
CA ARG A 210 -2.26 18.04 -5.22
C ARG A 210 -2.48 17.67 -3.75
N LEU A 211 -1.42 17.40 -2.99
CA LEU A 211 -1.52 17.00 -1.57
C LEU A 211 -2.24 18.05 -0.71
N GLY A 212 -2.12 19.33 -1.04
CA GLY A 212 -2.82 20.42 -0.36
C GLY A 212 -4.34 20.38 -0.47
N GLU A 213 -4.89 19.59 -1.42
CA GLU A 213 -6.33 19.38 -1.59
C GLU A 213 -6.89 18.36 -0.59
N ILE A 214 -6.04 17.54 0.04
CA ILE A 214 -6.44 16.48 0.98
C ILE A 214 -6.73 17.11 2.34
N ALA A 215 -8.00 17.40 2.59
CA ALA A 215 -8.46 18.04 3.83
C ALA A 215 -8.83 17.06 4.94
N VAL A 216 -8.92 15.77 4.66
CA VAL A 216 -9.26 14.76 5.67
C VAL A 216 -8.13 14.57 6.68
N PRO A 217 -8.41 14.23 7.95
CA PRO A 217 -7.37 13.90 8.92
C PRO A 217 -6.49 12.74 8.44
N ALA A 218 -5.16 12.87 8.62
CA ALA A 218 -4.22 11.84 8.25
C ALA A 218 -3.21 11.56 9.38
N LEU A 219 -3.05 10.28 9.73
CA LEU A 219 -1.96 9.78 10.55
C LEU A 219 -0.92 9.15 9.63
N ILE A 220 0.29 9.69 9.63
CA ILE A 220 1.39 9.21 8.79
C ILE A 220 2.45 8.61 9.71
N LEU A 221 2.87 7.38 9.40
CA LEU A 221 3.84 6.62 10.18
C LEU A 221 5.05 6.29 9.30
N ALA A 222 6.26 6.60 9.77
CA ALA A 222 7.48 6.36 9.02
C ALA A 222 8.59 5.77 9.88
N GLY A 223 9.37 4.86 9.30
CA GLY A 223 10.62 4.40 9.88
C GLY A 223 11.79 5.28 9.44
N GLU A 224 12.65 5.69 10.37
CA GLU A 224 13.82 6.52 10.04
C GLU A 224 14.92 5.72 9.31
N MET A 225 14.89 4.38 9.46
CA MET A 225 15.78 3.44 8.78
C MET A 225 15.22 2.89 7.46
N ASP A 226 14.14 3.49 6.93
CA ASP A 226 13.53 3.03 5.69
C ASP A 226 14.45 3.27 4.49
N GLN A 227 14.89 2.16 3.87
CA GLN A 227 15.75 2.19 2.70
C GLN A 227 14.97 2.15 1.38
N VAL A 228 13.68 1.87 1.41
CA VAL A 228 12.82 1.82 0.21
C VAL A 228 12.19 3.17 -0.05
N VAL A 229 11.49 3.72 0.96
CA VAL A 229 10.90 5.06 0.93
C VAL A 229 11.62 5.90 1.98
N PRO A 230 12.60 6.73 1.60
CA PRO A 230 13.33 7.56 2.55
C PRO A 230 12.40 8.44 3.38
N LEU A 231 12.73 8.65 4.67
CA LEU A 231 11.95 9.49 5.57
C LEU A 231 11.59 10.85 4.95
N ALA A 232 12.52 11.47 4.22
CA ALA A 232 12.27 12.75 3.55
C ALA A 232 11.10 12.72 2.57
N SER A 233 10.85 11.57 1.91
CA SER A 233 9.71 11.40 0.99
C SER A 233 8.38 11.34 1.75
N THR A 234 8.35 10.68 2.91
CA THR A 234 7.16 10.63 3.78
C THR A 234 6.94 11.97 4.48
N GLN A 235 8.02 12.65 4.89
CA GLN A 235 7.96 14.01 5.44
C GLN A 235 7.35 15.01 4.44
N LEU A 236 7.74 14.93 3.16
CA LEU A 236 7.17 15.76 2.10
C LEU A 236 5.64 15.60 2.00
N VAL A 237 5.14 14.36 2.14
CA VAL A 237 3.69 14.12 2.17
C VAL A 237 3.05 14.80 3.37
N ALA A 238 3.63 14.64 4.55
CA ALA A 238 3.10 15.26 5.78
C ALA A 238 3.12 16.79 5.71
N ASP A 239 4.19 17.39 5.22
CA ASP A 239 4.35 18.85 5.12
C ASP A 239 3.37 19.50 4.14
N ARG A 240 2.94 18.76 3.11
CA ARG A 240 2.03 19.27 2.08
C ARG A 240 0.56 19.04 2.40
N MET A 241 0.22 18.11 3.28
CA MET A 241 -1.16 17.83 3.68
C MET A 241 -1.57 18.69 4.90
N PRO A 242 -2.67 19.46 4.82
CA PRO A 242 -3.03 20.44 5.85
C PRO A 242 -3.39 19.83 7.23
N ASN A 243 -3.89 18.60 7.26
CA ASN A 243 -4.36 17.92 8.48
C ASN A 243 -3.60 16.62 8.75
N ALA A 244 -2.30 16.58 8.44
CA ALA A 244 -1.46 15.41 8.67
C ALA A 244 -0.70 15.49 10.00
N LEU A 245 -0.64 14.36 10.70
CA LEU A 245 0.24 14.12 11.84
C LEU A 245 1.27 13.06 11.44
N LEU A 246 2.54 13.43 11.39
CA LEU A 246 3.64 12.48 11.19
C LEU A 246 4.18 11.99 12.52
N VAL A 247 4.35 10.69 12.65
CA VAL A 247 5.04 10.03 13.77
C VAL A 247 6.13 9.13 13.20
N THR A 248 7.35 9.25 13.71
CA THR A 248 8.51 8.47 13.27
C THR A 248 8.98 7.50 14.34
N ASP A 249 9.68 6.45 13.92
CA ASP A 249 10.34 5.49 14.79
C ASP A 249 11.79 5.34 14.31
N PRO A 250 12.79 5.68 15.16
CA PRO A 250 14.20 5.70 14.76
C PRO A 250 14.78 4.32 14.41
N ASP A 251 14.20 3.25 14.95
CA ASP A 251 14.67 1.87 14.76
C ASP A 251 13.85 1.09 13.72
N CYS A 252 12.86 1.73 13.11
CA CYS A 252 11.97 1.11 12.14
C CYS A 252 12.46 1.29 10.70
N GLY A 253 12.36 0.24 9.88
CA GLY A 253 12.59 0.27 8.43
C GLY A 253 11.28 0.42 7.64
N HIS A 254 11.25 -0.11 6.40
CA HIS A 254 10.10 -0.01 5.51
C HIS A 254 8.87 -0.80 6.00
N THR A 255 9.06 -1.89 6.74
CA THR A 255 7.95 -2.71 7.26
C THR A 255 7.28 -2.08 8.49
N VAL A 256 6.83 -0.82 8.35
CA VAL A 256 6.31 0.03 9.43
C VAL A 256 5.23 -0.69 10.24
N ARG A 257 4.25 -1.30 9.59
CA ARG A 257 3.16 -1.99 10.28
C ARG A 257 3.62 -3.08 11.26
N SER A 258 4.70 -3.80 10.94
CA SER A 258 5.17 -4.93 11.75
C SER A 258 6.32 -4.58 12.70
N SER A 259 7.00 -3.46 12.47
CA SER A 259 8.22 -3.10 13.18
C SER A 259 8.10 -1.82 14.02
N PHE A 260 7.16 -0.92 13.67
CA PHE A 260 6.95 0.34 14.38
C PHE A 260 6.37 0.11 15.77
N VAL A 261 7.03 0.62 16.79
CA VAL A 261 6.63 0.42 18.19
C VAL A 261 5.29 1.11 18.47
N GLY A 262 4.30 0.32 18.85
CA GLY A 262 2.97 0.84 19.22
C GLY A 262 2.07 1.18 18.01
N TYR A 263 2.40 0.70 16.80
CA TYR A 263 1.61 0.92 15.58
C TYR A 263 0.12 0.73 15.80
N ASP A 264 -0.31 -0.45 16.23
CA ASP A 264 -1.73 -0.76 16.39
C ASP A 264 -2.44 0.15 17.38
N ARG A 265 -1.78 0.54 18.47
CA ARG A 265 -2.35 1.46 19.46
C ARG A 265 -2.55 2.86 18.90
N LEU A 266 -1.58 3.38 18.13
CA LEU A 266 -1.68 4.70 17.49
C LEU A 266 -2.81 4.71 16.46
N VAL A 267 -2.85 3.69 15.61
CA VAL A 267 -3.86 3.58 14.56
C VAL A 267 -5.25 3.41 15.15
N GLU A 268 -5.44 2.53 16.14
CA GLU A 268 -6.75 2.35 16.80
C GLU A 268 -7.25 3.63 17.47
N ARG A 269 -6.37 4.36 18.14
CA ARG A 269 -6.72 5.64 18.75
C ARG A 269 -7.17 6.66 17.69
N PHE A 270 -6.40 6.78 16.60
CA PHE A 270 -6.73 7.71 15.52
C PHE A 270 -8.03 7.34 14.81
N LEU A 271 -8.24 6.06 14.53
CA LEU A 271 -9.49 5.59 13.89
C LEU A 271 -10.71 5.78 14.80
N ALA A 272 -10.57 5.62 16.13
CA ALA A 272 -11.66 5.79 17.08
C ALA A 272 -12.14 7.24 17.22
N GLU A 273 -11.36 8.23 16.81
CA GLU A 273 -11.77 9.63 16.77
C GLU A 273 -12.85 9.90 15.71
N GLY A 274 -12.94 9.08 14.66
CA GLY A 274 -13.97 9.12 13.63
C GLY A 274 -15.25 8.39 13.99
N ASP A 275 -15.22 7.51 14.97
CA ASP A 275 -16.40 6.76 15.40
C ASP A 275 -17.32 7.59 16.32
N ARG A 276 -16.98 8.87 16.61
CA ARG A 276 -17.77 9.80 17.42
C ARG A 276 -18.58 10.73 16.50
#